data_8d9ae814dd297d2b8229f19a6f13d550
#
_entry.id   8d9ae814dd297d2b8229f19a6f13d550
#
_cell.length_a   1.000
_cell.length_b   1.000
_cell.length_c   1.000
_cell.angle_alpha   90.00
_cell.angle_beta   90.00
_cell.angle_gamma   90.00
#
_symmetry.space_group_name_H-M   'P 1'
#
loop_
_entity.id
_entity.type
_entity.pdbx_description
1 polymer ?
#
loop_
_entity_poly.entity_id
_entity_poly.type
_entity_poly.pdbx_seq_one_letter_code
_entity_poly.pdbx_strand_id
1 'polypeptide(L)'
;MFESKNRIEVIGEVRNFKIKETKKGKKFANISIKDGKKNNYVNVTLYERENMKYGYKDDAKDVTLASLSKIFLDSDEKPKGVMVTAIGTTSEYTSDDGKTYENNTVFNLYPCDDEDKQKATFVLQGIVESLSTGEDKEGNEYVKVKVGTYKSRGKDDEKVLTGVDYKTVIAHKDEVVEKLEDVEKGDLVTLKGYIINELPKRDEFGDLVGKGKQEYEVVKANVVKTADDLDEEDVKVYKKAKKLALGETIKFPSKKDDDFDEDEELD
;
A
#
# COMPACT_ATOMS: atom_id res chain seq x y z
N MET A 1 3.72 -0.84 -21.01
CA MET A 1 3.77 -0.40 -19.59
C MET A 1 3.70 -1.64 -18.70
N PHE A 2 4.68 -1.87 -17.80
CA PHE A 2 4.66 -3.02 -16.91
C PHE A 2 3.47 -2.94 -15.93
N GLU A 3 3.02 -4.10 -15.46
CA GLU A 3 1.97 -4.14 -14.44
C GLU A 3 2.57 -3.78 -13.07
N SER A 4 2.10 -2.69 -12.48
CA SER A 4 2.46 -2.29 -11.12
C SER A 4 1.37 -2.74 -10.15
N LYS A 5 1.76 -3.40 -9.08
CA LYS A 5 0.86 -3.87 -8.02
C LYS A 5 1.28 -3.30 -6.68
N ASN A 6 0.31 -2.72 -6.00
CA ASN A 6 0.44 -2.31 -4.61
C ASN A 6 -0.86 -2.70 -3.93
N ARG A 7 -0.85 -3.81 -3.22
CA ARG A 7 -2.05 -4.34 -2.58
C ARG A 7 -1.72 -4.85 -1.18
N ILE A 8 -2.52 -4.42 -0.23
CA ILE A 8 -2.62 -5.06 1.08
C ILE A 8 -3.98 -5.73 1.20
N GLU A 9 -4.03 -6.83 1.96
CA GLU A 9 -5.23 -7.53 2.35
C GLU A 9 -5.12 -7.89 3.82
N VAL A 10 -6.00 -7.31 4.64
CA VAL A 10 -6.06 -7.56 6.07
C VAL A 10 -7.42 -8.17 6.41
N ILE A 11 -7.41 -9.39 6.90
CA ILE A 11 -8.60 -10.11 7.36
C ILE A 11 -8.47 -10.29 8.87
N GLY A 12 -9.43 -9.75 9.61
CA GLY A 12 -9.36 -9.82 11.05
C GLY A 12 -10.48 -9.05 11.73
N GLU A 13 -10.37 -8.99 13.04
CA GLU A 13 -11.35 -8.37 13.92
C GLU A 13 -11.08 -6.87 14.09
N VAL A 14 -12.09 -6.04 13.90
CA VAL A 14 -12.00 -4.60 14.17
C VAL A 14 -11.89 -4.37 15.67
N ARG A 15 -10.78 -3.80 16.10
CA ARG A 15 -10.47 -3.49 17.52
C ARG A 15 -10.50 -2.02 17.85
N ASN A 16 -10.46 -1.16 16.83
CA ASN A 16 -10.63 0.28 16.99
C ASN A 16 -11.19 0.88 15.71
N PHE A 17 -12.07 1.84 15.83
CA PHE A 17 -12.61 2.61 14.70
C PHE A 17 -12.77 4.06 15.13
N LYS A 18 -11.95 4.96 14.62
CA LYS A 18 -11.91 6.36 15.05
C LYS A 18 -12.02 7.31 13.87
N ILE A 19 -13.15 8.02 13.80
CA ILE A 19 -13.38 9.03 12.76
C ILE A 19 -12.57 10.28 13.10
N LYS A 20 -11.92 10.83 12.10
CA LYS A 20 -11.13 12.07 12.15
C LYS A 20 -11.42 12.91 10.91
N GLU A 21 -10.95 14.14 10.97
CA GLU A 21 -11.04 15.07 9.86
C GLU A 21 -9.67 15.66 9.54
N THR A 22 -9.36 15.78 8.26
CA THR A 22 -8.15 16.46 7.80
C THR A 22 -8.30 17.98 7.93
N LYS A 23 -7.19 18.73 7.90
CA LYS A 23 -7.22 20.21 7.87
C LYS A 23 -8.04 20.81 6.70
N LYS A 24 -8.31 20.02 5.67
CA LYS A 24 -9.12 20.41 4.49
C LYS A 24 -10.57 19.95 4.59
N GLY A 25 -11.05 19.52 5.76
CA GLY A 25 -12.42 19.07 5.97
C GLY A 25 -12.76 17.66 5.45
N LYS A 26 -11.77 16.90 4.97
CA LYS A 26 -12.02 15.53 4.48
C LYS A 26 -12.04 14.56 5.66
N LYS A 27 -13.15 13.84 5.83
CA LYS A 27 -13.30 12.83 6.87
C LYS A 27 -12.62 11.52 6.50
N PHE A 28 -12.07 10.86 7.50
CA PHE A 28 -11.49 9.52 7.40
C PHE A 28 -11.62 8.76 8.72
N ALA A 29 -11.56 7.44 8.66
CA ALA A 29 -11.49 6.58 9.83
C ALA A 29 -10.09 5.94 9.94
N ASN A 30 -9.51 5.98 11.13
CA ASN A 30 -8.40 5.10 11.50
C ASN A 30 -9.01 3.83 12.09
N ILE A 31 -8.68 2.69 11.50
CA ILE A 31 -9.20 1.39 11.87
C ILE A 31 -8.02 0.53 12.29
N SER A 32 -8.13 -0.12 13.46
CA SER A 32 -7.15 -1.12 13.91
C SER A 32 -7.78 -2.50 13.78
N ILE A 33 -7.16 -3.37 13.00
CA ILE A 33 -7.63 -4.72 12.70
C ILE A 33 -6.64 -5.72 13.27
N LYS A 34 -7.12 -6.67 14.09
CA LYS A 34 -6.34 -7.78 14.63
C LYS A 34 -6.45 -8.99 13.72
N ASP A 35 -5.34 -9.52 13.21
CA ASP A 35 -5.30 -10.59 12.20
C ASP A 35 -5.29 -12.02 12.77
N GLY A 36 -5.68 -12.21 14.01
CA GLY A 36 -5.70 -13.51 14.68
C GLY A 36 -4.37 -13.95 15.28
N LYS A 37 -3.24 -13.45 14.81
CA LYS A 37 -1.95 -13.66 15.44
C LYS A 37 -1.88 -12.92 16.77
N LYS A 38 -1.15 -13.49 17.73
CA LYS A 38 -0.98 -12.86 19.04
C LYS A 38 -0.38 -11.45 18.87
N ASN A 39 -1.14 -10.46 19.28
CA ASN A 39 -0.73 -9.04 19.29
C ASN A 39 -0.40 -8.42 17.91
N ASN A 40 -0.85 -8.99 16.80
CA ASN A 40 -0.68 -8.34 15.50
C ASN A 40 -1.89 -7.46 15.17
N TYR A 41 -1.68 -6.15 15.18
CA TYR A 41 -2.70 -5.15 14.89
C TYR A 41 -2.26 -4.30 13.70
N VAL A 42 -2.96 -4.40 12.60
CA VAL A 42 -2.69 -3.57 11.42
C VAL A 42 -3.58 -2.35 11.43
N ASN A 43 -2.95 -1.18 11.39
CA ASN A 43 -3.66 0.09 11.31
C ASN A 43 -3.85 0.48 9.85
N VAL A 44 -5.10 0.79 9.50
CA VAL A 44 -5.48 1.21 8.15
C VAL A 44 -6.31 2.48 8.20
N THR A 45 -6.27 3.25 7.12
CA THR A 45 -7.03 4.49 6.95
C THR A 45 -8.07 4.31 5.87
N LEU A 46 -9.32 4.59 6.18
CA LEU A 46 -10.44 4.60 5.23
C LEU A 46 -10.95 6.03 5.07
N TYR A 47 -10.77 6.62 3.89
CA TYR A 47 -11.30 7.94 3.58
C TYR A 47 -12.78 7.89 3.21
N GLU A 48 -13.57 8.85 3.72
CA GLU A 48 -14.94 9.02 3.30
C GLU A 48 -15.00 9.44 1.83
N ARG A 49 -15.88 8.81 1.08
CA ARG A 49 -16.14 9.09 -0.34
C ARG A 49 -17.60 8.84 -0.66
N GLU A 50 -18.06 9.43 -1.73
CA GLU A 50 -19.38 9.11 -2.30
C GLU A 50 -19.47 7.63 -2.67
N ASN A 51 -20.63 7.04 -2.48
CA ASN A 51 -20.93 5.65 -2.84
C ASN A 51 -20.03 4.60 -2.14
N MET A 52 -19.62 4.84 -0.89
CA MET A 52 -19.00 3.80 -0.07
C MET A 52 -19.99 2.66 0.14
N LYS A 53 -19.52 1.43 -0.04
CA LYS A 53 -20.31 0.22 0.16
C LYS A 53 -19.70 -0.69 1.20
N TYR A 54 -20.55 -1.36 1.98
CA TYR A 54 -20.18 -2.42 2.91
C TYR A 54 -21.09 -3.63 2.68
N GLY A 55 -20.49 -4.77 2.39
CA GLY A 55 -21.18 -6.00 2.01
C GLY A 55 -20.56 -6.64 0.77
N TYR A 56 -21.09 -7.79 0.37
CA TYR A 56 -20.64 -8.52 -0.81
C TYR A 56 -21.62 -8.29 -1.98
N LYS A 57 -21.08 -7.96 -3.15
CA LYS A 57 -21.82 -7.88 -4.43
C LYS A 57 -23.19 -7.17 -4.27
N ASP A 58 -24.26 -7.89 -4.57
CA ASP A 58 -25.64 -7.36 -4.59
C ASP A 58 -26.20 -7.06 -3.20
N ASP A 59 -25.63 -7.66 -2.14
CA ASP A 59 -26.00 -7.38 -0.74
C ASP A 59 -25.26 -6.16 -0.15
N ALA A 60 -24.34 -5.56 -0.91
CA ALA A 60 -23.60 -4.42 -0.46
C ALA A 60 -24.48 -3.16 -0.33
N LYS A 61 -24.54 -2.60 0.88
CA LYS A 61 -25.30 -1.41 1.22
C LYS A 61 -24.45 -0.17 1.19
N ASP A 62 -25.04 0.94 0.77
CA ASP A 62 -24.39 2.25 0.88
C ASP A 62 -24.17 2.61 2.35
N VAL A 63 -22.96 3.06 2.66
CA VAL A 63 -22.55 3.39 4.03
C VAL A 63 -21.79 4.70 4.09
N THR A 64 -21.81 5.31 5.27
CA THR A 64 -20.94 6.43 5.66
C THR A 64 -19.99 5.96 6.75
N LEU A 65 -18.95 6.74 7.07
CA LEU A 65 -18.10 6.42 8.22
C LEU A 65 -18.89 6.36 9.52
N ALA A 66 -19.92 7.21 9.68
CA ALA A 66 -20.78 7.20 10.86
C ALA A 66 -21.63 5.91 10.96
N SER A 67 -22.12 5.37 9.84
CA SER A 67 -22.85 4.10 9.84
C SER A 67 -21.92 2.91 10.09
N LEU A 68 -20.69 2.92 9.54
CA LEU A 68 -19.68 1.90 9.82
C LEU A 68 -19.27 1.91 11.31
N SER A 69 -19.12 3.08 11.92
CA SER A 69 -18.85 3.18 13.36
C SER A 69 -19.91 2.42 14.18
N LYS A 70 -21.20 2.54 13.86
CA LYS A 70 -22.27 1.81 14.55
C LYS A 70 -22.24 0.29 14.29
N ILE A 71 -21.66 -0.15 13.17
CA ILE A 71 -21.47 -1.57 12.90
C ILE A 71 -20.35 -2.13 13.78
N PHE A 72 -19.24 -1.39 13.91
CA PHE A 72 -18.02 -1.87 14.56
C PHE A 72 -17.95 -1.59 16.07
N LEU A 73 -18.65 -0.56 16.53
CA LEU A 73 -18.64 -0.15 17.94
C LEU A 73 -20.04 -0.24 18.56
N ASP A 74 -20.09 -0.50 19.87
CA ASP A 74 -21.32 -0.42 20.66
C ASP A 74 -21.62 1.03 21.09
N SER A 75 -22.63 1.21 21.96
CA SER A 75 -23.02 2.51 22.49
C SER A 75 -21.96 3.18 23.37
N ASP A 76 -21.05 2.39 23.92
CA ASP A 76 -19.95 2.86 24.77
C ASP A 76 -18.65 3.04 23.98
N GLU A 77 -18.72 3.04 22.64
CA GLU A 77 -17.59 3.10 21.70
C GLU A 77 -16.59 1.92 21.84
N LYS A 78 -17.03 0.78 22.41
CA LYS A 78 -16.22 -0.42 22.51
C LYS A 78 -16.35 -1.29 21.26
N PRO A 79 -15.28 -1.98 20.84
CA PRO A 79 -15.33 -2.85 19.67
C PRO A 79 -16.28 -4.02 19.88
N LYS A 80 -17.14 -4.27 18.89
CA LYS A 80 -18.06 -5.43 18.86
C LYS A 80 -17.41 -6.74 18.40
N GLY A 81 -16.13 -6.71 18.00
CA GLY A 81 -15.46 -7.87 17.50
C GLY A 81 -15.86 -8.28 16.07
N VAL A 82 -16.34 -7.33 15.27
CA VAL A 82 -16.76 -7.62 13.90
C VAL A 82 -15.56 -7.96 13.03
N MET A 83 -15.63 -9.09 12.34
CA MET A 83 -14.63 -9.54 11.38
C MET A 83 -14.81 -8.84 10.03
N VAL A 84 -13.71 -8.43 9.43
CA VAL A 84 -13.69 -7.75 8.14
C VAL A 84 -12.55 -8.24 7.26
N THR A 85 -12.73 -8.08 5.94
CA THR A 85 -11.68 -8.09 4.94
C THR A 85 -11.46 -6.66 4.46
N ALA A 86 -10.30 -6.11 4.71
CA ALA A 86 -9.87 -4.79 4.28
C ALA A 86 -8.86 -4.91 3.14
N ILE A 87 -9.17 -4.28 1.99
CA ILE A 87 -8.30 -4.29 0.81
C ILE A 87 -7.88 -2.85 0.49
N GLY A 88 -6.59 -2.67 0.28
CA GLY A 88 -6.03 -1.35 0.05
C GLY A 88 -4.64 -1.36 -0.54
N THR A 89 -3.96 -0.26 -0.37
CA THR A 89 -2.57 -0.04 -0.77
C THR A 89 -1.74 0.40 0.43
N THR A 90 -0.43 0.23 0.34
CA THR A 90 0.52 0.70 1.34
C THR A 90 1.50 1.69 0.71
N SER A 91 1.92 2.67 1.49
CA SER A 91 2.98 3.60 1.10
C SER A 91 3.74 4.08 2.33
N GLU A 92 4.92 4.63 2.09
CA GLU A 92 5.68 5.36 3.08
C GLU A 92 6.07 6.72 2.54
N TYR A 93 6.18 7.69 3.41
CA TYR A 93 6.76 8.99 3.08
C TYR A 93 7.69 9.43 4.21
N THR A 94 8.75 10.11 3.84
CA THR A 94 9.66 10.72 4.80
C THR A 94 9.35 12.20 4.86
N SER A 95 9.06 12.70 6.06
CA SER A 95 8.83 14.13 6.31
C SER A 95 10.14 14.90 6.32
N ASP A 96 10.05 16.23 6.27
CA ASP A 96 11.21 17.13 6.24
C ASP A 96 12.12 16.97 7.46
N ASP A 97 11.59 16.49 8.60
CA ASP A 97 12.33 16.19 9.82
C ASP A 97 13.00 14.78 9.80
N GLY A 98 12.99 14.11 8.64
CA GLY A 98 13.63 12.80 8.41
C GLY A 98 12.86 11.60 8.99
N LYS A 99 11.65 11.80 9.53
CA LYS A 99 10.83 10.70 10.04
C LYS A 99 10.06 10.03 8.91
N THR A 100 10.12 8.71 8.86
CA THR A 100 9.33 7.91 7.91
C THR A 100 7.99 7.52 8.54
N TYR A 101 6.92 7.79 7.81
CA TYR A 101 5.55 7.45 8.16
C TYR A 101 5.00 6.43 7.18
N GLU A 102 4.33 5.44 7.71
CA GLU A 102 3.63 4.42 6.93
C GLU A 102 2.15 4.77 6.82
N ASN A 103 1.58 4.50 5.66
CA ASN A 103 0.17 4.72 5.39
C ASN A 103 -0.42 3.51 4.66
N ASN A 104 -1.38 2.87 5.30
CA ASN A 104 -2.19 1.81 4.71
C ASN A 104 -3.56 2.38 4.39
N THR A 105 -3.82 2.69 3.12
CA THR A 105 -5.11 3.24 2.68
C THR A 105 -5.99 2.12 2.16
N VAL A 106 -7.13 1.93 2.81
CA VAL A 106 -8.15 0.96 2.42
C VAL A 106 -9.20 1.63 1.53
N PHE A 107 -9.58 0.94 0.48
CA PHE A 107 -10.63 1.38 -0.43
C PHE A 107 -11.81 0.41 -0.52
N ASN A 108 -11.64 -0.84 -0.07
CA ASN A 108 -12.72 -1.80 0.05
C ASN A 108 -12.71 -2.42 1.45
N LEU A 109 -13.89 -2.51 2.02
CA LEU A 109 -14.13 -3.12 3.32
C LEU A 109 -15.36 -4.03 3.21
N TYR A 110 -15.19 -5.31 3.55
CA TYR A 110 -16.24 -6.33 3.46
C TYR A 110 -16.41 -7.03 4.80
N PRO A 111 -17.61 -7.51 5.15
CA PRO A 111 -17.77 -8.43 6.27
C PRO A 111 -16.97 -9.71 5.99
N CYS A 112 -16.54 -10.40 7.04
CA CYS A 112 -15.90 -11.71 6.95
C CYS A 112 -16.44 -12.58 8.08
N ASP A 113 -16.98 -13.74 7.73
CA ASP A 113 -17.58 -14.67 8.70
C ASP A 113 -16.67 -15.87 8.98
N ASP A 114 -15.45 -15.88 8.40
CA ASP A 114 -14.52 -17.00 8.46
C ASP A 114 -13.27 -16.61 9.26
N GLU A 115 -13.23 -17.00 10.52
CA GLU A 115 -12.13 -16.74 11.44
C GLU A 115 -10.81 -17.43 11.01
N ASP A 116 -10.91 -18.54 10.29
CA ASP A 116 -9.73 -19.30 9.83
C ASP A 116 -8.96 -18.57 8.73
N LYS A 117 -9.57 -17.55 8.10
CA LYS A 117 -8.94 -16.72 7.08
C LYS A 117 -8.15 -15.52 7.60
N GLN A 118 -8.08 -15.35 8.91
CA GLN A 118 -7.37 -14.21 9.50
C GLN A 118 -5.93 -14.10 9.03
N LYS A 119 -5.56 -12.98 8.44
CA LYS A 119 -4.22 -12.71 7.89
C LYS A 119 -4.01 -11.23 7.65
N ALA A 120 -2.77 -10.82 7.61
CA ALA A 120 -2.35 -9.51 7.10
C ALA A 120 -1.25 -9.72 6.08
N THR A 121 -1.54 -9.47 4.80
CA THR A 121 -0.64 -9.77 3.69
C THR A 121 -0.46 -8.59 2.77
N PHE A 122 0.65 -8.58 2.04
CA PHE A 122 0.90 -7.62 0.98
C PHE A 122 1.41 -8.27 -0.30
N VAL A 123 1.19 -7.58 -1.42
CA VAL A 123 1.80 -7.86 -2.72
C VAL A 123 2.27 -6.53 -3.30
N LEU A 124 3.56 -6.43 -3.57
CA LEU A 124 4.17 -5.30 -4.29
C LEU A 124 4.79 -5.81 -5.58
N GLN A 125 4.48 -5.16 -6.70
CA GLN A 125 5.18 -5.34 -7.97
C GLN A 125 5.57 -3.96 -8.48
N GLY A 126 6.86 -3.72 -8.56
CA GLY A 126 7.39 -2.39 -8.91
C GLY A 126 8.89 -2.39 -9.08
N ILE A 127 9.43 -1.23 -9.30
CA ILE A 127 10.86 -1.01 -9.54
C ILE A 127 11.61 -0.89 -8.21
N VAL A 128 12.72 -1.59 -8.10
CA VAL A 128 13.64 -1.48 -6.97
C VAL A 128 14.33 -0.11 -6.98
N GLU A 129 14.11 0.66 -5.92
CA GLU A 129 14.74 1.98 -5.75
C GLU A 129 16.05 1.91 -4.97
N SER A 130 16.10 1.02 -3.99
CA SER A 130 17.31 0.75 -3.23
C SER A 130 17.21 -0.59 -2.52
N LEU A 131 18.39 -1.19 -2.28
CA LEU A 131 18.58 -2.35 -1.43
C LEU A 131 19.61 -2.00 -0.36
N SER A 132 19.49 -2.64 0.79
CA SER A 132 20.50 -2.63 1.83
C SER A 132 20.47 -3.93 2.60
N THR A 133 21.62 -4.49 2.87
CA THR A 133 21.82 -5.66 3.73
C THR A 133 22.17 -5.22 5.14
N GLY A 134 21.97 -6.08 6.11
CA GLY A 134 22.37 -5.87 7.49
C GLY A 134 22.17 -7.14 8.30
N GLU A 135 22.57 -7.06 9.56
CA GLU A 135 22.36 -8.12 10.55
C GLU A 135 21.43 -7.63 11.65
N ASP A 136 20.59 -8.48 12.14
CA ASP A 136 19.78 -8.21 13.33
C ASP A 136 20.62 -8.35 14.61
N LYS A 137 20.00 -8.15 15.76
CA LYS A 137 20.69 -8.27 17.07
C LYS A 137 21.12 -9.69 17.41
N GLU A 138 20.58 -10.68 16.71
CA GLU A 138 20.84 -12.11 16.88
C GLU A 138 21.89 -12.62 15.88
N GLY A 139 22.36 -11.74 14.97
CA GLY A 139 23.34 -12.05 13.95
C GLY A 139 22.75 -12.67 12.69
N ASN A 140 21.42 -12.63 12.53
CA ASN A 140 20.78 -13.12 11.30
C ASN A 140 20.83 -12.03 10.23
N GLU A 141 21.22 -12.40 9.03
CA GLU A 141 21.23 -11.51 7.89
C GLU A 141 19.82 -11.12 7.45
N TYR A 142 19.67 -9.89 6.98
CA TYR A 142 18.43 -9.42 6.35
C TYR A 142 18.71 -8.53 5.16
N VAL A 143 17.76 -8.50 4.23
CA VAL A 143 17.75 -7.57 3.10
C VAL A 143 16.53 -6.65 3.20
N LYS A 144 16.78 -5.33 3.15
CA LYS A 144 15.72 -4.33 2.97
C LYS A 144 15.66 -3.91 1.52
N VAL A 145 14.46 -3.95 0.96
CA VAL A 145 14.19 -3.53 -0.41
C VAL A 145 13.18 -2.40 -0.41
N LYS A 146 13.56 -1.26 -1.00
CA LYS A 146 12.61 -0.17 -1.25
C LYS A 146 12.09 -0.30 -2.68
N VAL A 147 10.78 -0.46 -2.81
CA VAL A 147 10.10 -0.64 -4.10
C VAL A 147 9.23 0.56 -4.39
N GLY A 148 9.29 1.06 -5.63
CA GLY A 148 8.40 2.09 -6.16
C GLY A 148 7.33 1.46 -7.06
N THR A 149 6.07 1.74 -6.73
CA THR A 149 4.90 1.30 -7.50
C THR A 149 4.20 2.53 -8.07
N TYR A 150 4.01 2.60 -9.40
CA TYR A 150 3.32 3.75 -9.96
C TYR A 150 1.81 3.68 -9.68
N LYS A 151 1.22 4.87 -9.52
CA LYS A 151 -0.21 5.07 -9.34
C LYS A 151 -0.83 5.56 -10.63
N SER A 152 -2.01 5.04 -10.94
CA SER A 152 -2.85 5.55 -12.02
C SER A 152 -4.28 5.76 -11.55
N ARG A 153 -4.98 6.68 -12.19
CA ARG A 153 -6.40 6.96 -12.00
C ARG A 153 -7.11 6.77 -13.33
N GLY A 154 -8.34 6.27 -13.30
CA GLY A 154 -9.14 5.98 -14.49
C GLY A 154 -9.28 4.50 -14.76
N LYS A 155 -10.09 4.16 -15.77
CA LYS A 155 -10.32 2.78 -16.20
C LYS A 155 -9.65 2.57 -17.55
N ASP A 156 -9.07 1.39 -17.72
CA ASP A 156 -8.52 0.90 -18.99
C ASP A 156 -7.66 1.92 -19.76
N ASP A 157 -8.06 2.30 -20.95
CA ASP A 157 -7.29 3.17 -21.86
C ASP A 157 -7.22 4.65 -21.40
N GLU A 158 -8.03 5.05 -20.42
CA GLU A 158 -8.03 6.39 -19.83
C GLU A 158 -7.16 6.50 -18.56
N LYS A 159 -6.29 5.51 -18.30
CA LYS A 159 -5.42 5.54 -17.12
C LYS A 159 -4.43 6.70 -17.16
N VAL A 160 -4.59 7.64 -16.22
CA VAL A 160 -3.68 8.76 -16.04
C VAL A 160 -2.76 8.45 -14.86
N LEU A 161 -1.45 8.55 -15.09
CA LEU A 161 -0.45 8.45 -14.02
C LEU A 161 -0.62 9.59 -13.02
N THR A 162 -0.56 9.27 -11.73
CA THR A 162 -0.72 10.23 -10.64
C THR A 162 0.49 10.31 -9.71
N GLY A 163 1.47 9.42 -9.84
CA GLY A 163 2.69 9.41 -9.04
C GLY A 163 3.25 8.01 -8.79
N VAL A 164 4.12 7.92 -7.81
CA VAL A 164 4.73 6.68 -7.31
C VAL A 164 4.48 6.57 -5.81
N ASP A 165 4.07 5.41 -5.35
CA ASP A 165 4.10 5.03 -3.94
C ASP A 165 5.38 4.25 -3.68
N TYR A 166 6.08 4.61 -2.61
CA TYR A 166 7.26 3.89 -2.15
C TYR A 166 6.90 3.03 -0.95
N LYS A 167 7.51 1.86 -0.86
CA LYS A 167 7.42 1.00 0.32
C LYS A 167 8.70 0.23 0.52
N THR A 168 9.22 0.29 1.75
CA THR A 168 10.34 -0.54 2.20
C THR A 168 9.79 -1.81 2.83
N VAL A 169 10.32 -2.94 2.41
CA VAL A 169 10.02 -4.27 2.92
C VAL A 169 11.32 -4.96 3.34
N ILE A 170 11.22 -6.00 4.16
CA ILE A 170 12.38 -6.68 4.72
C ILE A 170 12.25 -8.20 4.53
N ALA A 171 13.35 -8.86 4.21
CA ALA A 171 13.46 -10.30 4.14
C ALA A 171 14.46 -10.78 5.20
N HIS A 172 14.03 -11.75 6.02
CA HIS A 172 14.86 -12.40 7.04
C HIS A 172 15.14 -13.88 6.73
N LYS A 173 14.36 -14.50 5.83
CA LYS A 173 14.53 -15.91 5.50
C LYS A 173 15.66 -16.08 4.51
N ASP A 174 16.61 -16.96 4.81
CA ASP A 174 17.79 -17.22 3.99
C ASP A 174 17.45 -17.43 2.51
N GLU A 175 16.47 -18.29 2.21
CA GLU A 175 16.02 -18.54 0.82
C GLU A 175 15.51 -17.28 0.07
N VAL A 176 15.03 -16.28 0.80
CA VAL A 176 14.54 -15.03 0.23
C VAL A 176 15.67 -14.00 0.17
N VAL A 177 16.53 -13.99 1.18
CA VAL A 177 17.75 -13.17 1.23
C VAL A 177 18.64 -13.51 0.04
N GLU A 178 18.98 -14.81 -0.17
CA GLU A 178 19.76 -15.30 -1.30
C GLU A 178 19.18 -14.84 -2.66
N LYS A 179 17.86 -14.89 -2.83
CA LYS A 179 17.21 -14.44 -4.08
C LYS A 179 17.26 -12.93 -4.29
N LEU A 180 17.43 -12.18 -3.22
CA LEU A 180 17.49 -10.71 -3.27
C LEU A 180 18.92 -10.18 -3.37
N GLU A 181 19.94 -11.01 -3.15
CA GLU A 181 21.35 -10.62 -3.29
C GLU A 181 21.72 -10.24 -4.72
N ASP A 182 21.13 -10.93 -5.70
CA ASP A 182 21.36 -10.67 -7.13
C ASP A 182 20.45 -9.56 -7.69
N VAL A 183 19.57 -8.98 -6.86
CA VAL A 183 18.65 -7.93 -7.30
C VAL A 183 19.32 -6.57 -7.26
N GLU A 184 19.20 -5.83 -8.35
CA GLU A 184 19.79 -4.51 -8.50
C GLU A 184 18.74 -3.39 -8.52
N LYS A 185 19.24 -2.17 -8.31
CA LYS A 185 18.41 -0.98 -8.48
C LYS A 185 17.98 -0.85 -9.93
N GLY A 186 16.67 -0.72 -10.13
CA GLY A 186 16.06 -0.63 -11.45
C GLY A 186 15.32 -1.91 -11.85
N ASP A 187 15.58 -3.02 -11.20
CA ASP A 187 14.88 -4.29 -11.47
C ASP A 187 13.40 -4.19 -11.17
N LEU A 188 12.60 -4.85 -11.97
CA LEU A 188 11.17 -5.06 -11.73
C LEU A 188 11.00 -6.34 -10.91
N VAL A 189 10.52 -6.20 -9.69
CA VAL A 189 10.32 -7.32 -8.76
C VAL A 189 8.88 -7.49 -8.35
N THR A 190 8.51 -8.72 -7.99
CA THR A 190 7.27 -9.03 -7.27
C THR A 190 7.63 -9.57 -5.89
N LEU A 191 7.21 -8.86 -4.85
CA LEU A 191 7.42 -9.21 -3.45
C LEU A 191 6.07 -9.50 -2.77
N LYS A 192 5.99 -10.62 -2.06
CA LYS A 192 4.80 -11.02 -1.31
C LYS A 192 5.19 -11.38 0.11
N GLY A 193 4.33 -11.03 1.06
CA GLY A 193 4.64 -11.31 2.45
C GLY A 193 3.54 -10.96 3.43
N TYR A 194 3.94 -10.84 4.69
CA TYR A 194 3.07 -10.55 5.81
C TYR A 194 3.34 -9.16 6.38
N ILE A 195 2.28 -8.53 6.87
CA ILE A 195 2.37 -7.32 7.66
C ILE A 195 2.41 -7.74 9.13
N ILE A 196 3.52 -7.47 9.80
CA ILE A 196 3.75 -7.81 11.19
C ILE A 196 3.82 -6.52 11.99
N ASN A 197 3.06 -6.43 13.06
CA ASN A 197 3.13 -5.28 13.95
C ASN A 197 3.57 -5.76 15.34
N GLU A 198 4.82 -5.54 15.64
CA GLU A 198 5.34 -5.79 16.98
C GLU A 198 4.88 -4.68 17.92
N LEU A 199 4.07 -5.03 18.89
CA LEU A 199 3.72 -4.11 19.98
C LEU A 199 4.97 -3.80 20.84
N PRO A 200 5.04 -2.60 21.44
CA PRO A 200 6.07 -2.29 22.40
C PRO A 200 6.10 -3.36 23.51
N LYS A 201 7.28 -3.84 23.85
CA LYS A 201 7.45 -4.76 24.98
C LYS A 201 7.12 -4.04 26.28
N ARG A 202 6.67 -4.78 27.28
CA ARG A 202 6.56 -4.29 28.65
C ARG A 202 7.78 -4.73 29.42
N ASP A 203 8.31 -3.84 30.25
CA ASP A 203 9.36 -4.19 31.20
C ASP A 203 8.80 -4.97 32.41
N GLU A 204 9.67 -5.26 33.36
CA GLU A 204 9.30 -5.95 34.60
C GLU A 204 8.33 -5.17 35.51
N PHE A 205 8.24 -3.85 35.31
CA PHE A 205 7.30 -2.96 36.02
C PHE A 205 5.99 -2.77 35.26
N GLY A 206 5.85 -3.34 34.05
CA GLY A 206 4.66 -3.24 33.21
C GLY A 206 4.63 -2.01 32.30
N ASP A 207 5.68 -1.19 32.32
CA ASP A 207 5.80 -0.03 31.46
C ASP A 207 6.17 -0.41 30.04
N LEU A 208 5.67 0.37 29.06
CA LEU A 208 5.95 0.13 27.66
C LEU A 208 7.38 0.55 27.31
N VAL A 209 8.21 -0.42 26.90
CA VAL A 209 9.60 -0.20 26.48
C VAL A 209 9.68 -0.23 24.96
N GLY A 210 10.12 0.90 24.38
CA GLY A 210 10.26 1.06 22.94
C GLY A 210 8.98 1.48 22.23
N LYS A 211 9.04 1.59 20.92
CA LYS A 211 7.89 1.84 20.05
C LYS A 211 7.53 0.53 19.34
N GLY A 212 6.23 0.30 19.17
CA GLY A 212 5.79 -0.76 18.28
C GLY A 212 6.37 -0.54 16.87
N LYS A 213 6.77 -1.61 16.22
CA LYS A 213 7.33 -1.58 14.87
C LYS A 213 6.40 -2.34 13.95
N GLN A 214 5.92 -1.67 12.91
CA GLN A 214 5.26 -2.34 11.83
C GLN A 214 6.31 -2.74 10.79
N GLU A 215 6.29 -3.99 10.36
CA GLU A 215 7.24 -4.55 9.43
C GLU A 215 6.50 -5.27 8.31
N TYR A 216 7.05 -5.19 7.11
CA TYR A 216 6.54 -5.88 5.92
C TYR A 216 7.54 -6.99 5.58
N GLU A 217 7.33 -8.17 6.18
CA GLU A 217 8.21 -9.31 6.00
C GLU A 217 7.95 -10.00 4.67
N VAL A 218 8.96 -10.07 3.82
CA VAL A 218 8.91 -10.77 2.52
C VAL A 218 9.10 -12.27 2.75
N VAL A 219 8.18 -13.07 2.22
CA VAL A 219 8.25 -14.54 2.25
C VAL A 219 8.41 -15.13 0.86
N LYS A 220 8.23 -14.32 -0.18
CA LYS A 220 8.44 -14.73 -1.57
C LYS A 220 8.88 -13.54 -2.40
N ALA A 221 10.04 -13.67 -3.04
CA ALA A 221 10.58 -12.73 -4.00
C ALA A 221 10.66 -13.37 -5.38
N ASN A 222 10.42 -12.56 -6.45
CA ASN A 222 10.61 -12.96 -7.83
C ASN A 222 11.04 -11.75 -8.65
N VAL A 223 12.17 -11.86 -9.36
CA VAL A 223 12.59 -10.90 -10.37
C VAL A 223 11.73 -11.14 -11.62
N VAL A 224 11.02 -10.13 -12.07
CA VAL A 224 10.15 -10.20 -13.26
C VAL A 224 10.94 -9.84 -14.51
N LYS A 225 11.74 -8.76 -14.42
CA LYS A 225 12.66 -8.29 -15.44
C LYS A 225 13.87 -7.64 -14.74
N THR A 226 15.05 -7.81 -15.29
CA THR A 226 16.21 -7.02 -14.88
C THR A 226 16.08 -5.58 -15.40
N ALA A 227 16.89 -4.68 -14.88
CA ALA A 227 16.89 -3.28 -15.33
C ALA A 227 17.20 -3.16 -16.82
N ASP A 228 18.08 -4.03 -17.34
CA ASP A 228 18.49 -4.08 -18.75
C ASP A 228 17.40 -4.65 -19.67
N ASP A 229 16.52 -5.49 -19.14
CA ASP A 229 15.41 -6.11 -19.89
C ASP A 229 14.15 -5.25 -19.91
N LEU A 230 14.11 -4.12 -19.18
CA LEU A 230 12.98 -3.22 -19.18
C LEU A 230 12.89 -2.45 -20.50
N ASP A 231 11.69 -2.41 -21.07
CA ASP A 231 11.41 -1.62 -22.27
C ASP A 231 11.64 -0.14 -22.00
N GLU A 232 12.23 0.59 -22.96
CA GLU A 232 12.47 2.03 -22.82
C GLU A 232 11.18 2.82 -22.48
N GLU A 233 10.05 2.38 -22.99
CA GLU A 233 8.76 2.98 -22.71
C GLU A 233 8.38 2.82 -21.23
N ASP A 234 8.60 1.63 -20.65
CA ASP A 234 8.35 1.36 -19.24
C ASP A 234 9.21 2.24 -18.33
N VAL A 235 10.49 2.39 -18.68
CA VAL A 235 11.42 3.28 -17.96
C VAL A 235 10.97 4.74 -18.05
N LYS A 236 10.55 5.20 -19.24
CA LYS A 236 10.03 6.57 -19.46
C LYS A 236 8.76 6.83 -18.62
N VAL A 237 7.83 5.88 -18.62
CA VAL A 237 6.60 5.96 -17.84
C VAL A 237 6.90 6.04 -16.35
N TYR A 238 7.79 5.20 -15.83
CA TYR A 238 8.17 5.22 -14.43
C TYR A 238 8.86 6.52 -14.02
N LYS A 239 9.82 7.03 -14.83
CA LYS A 239 10.45 8.34 -14.63
C LYS A 239 9.44 9.48 -14.61
N LYS A 240 8.43 9.43 -15.48
CA LYS A 240 7.33 10.40 -15.51
C LYS A 240 6.49 10.33 -14.23
N ALA A 241 6.15 9.13 -13.75
CA ALA A 241 5.43 8.95 -12.50
C ALA A 241 6.21 9.48 -11.28
N LYS A 242 7.55 9.32 -11.26
CA LYS A 242 8.42 9.89 -10.21
C LYS A 242 8.38 11.41 -10.18
N LYS A 243 8.45 12.07 -11.34
CA LYS A 243 8.35 13.54 -11.46
C LYS A 243 7.01 14.06 -10.93
N LEU A 244 5.91 13.37 -11.26
CA LEU A 244 4.57 13.69 -10.71
C LEU A 244 4.52 13.55 -9.19
N ALA A 245 5.17 12.56 -8.62
CA ALA A 245 5.25 12.36 -7.17
C ALA A 245 6.00 13.50 -6.46
N LEU A 246 6.96 14.15 -7.15
CA LEU A 246 7.72 15.30 -6.65
C LEU A 246 6.98 16.64 -6.85
N GLY A 247 5.74 16.62 -7.37
CA GLY A 247 4.96 17.83 -7.62
C GLY A 247 5.40 18.60 -8.86
N GLU A 248 6.25 18.04 -9.72
CA GLU A 248 6.65 18.65 -10.98
C GLU A 248 5.46 18.66 -11.95
N THR A 249 5.15 19.83 -12.50
CA THR A 249 4.13 19.98 -13.54
C THR A 249 4.65 19.39 -14.85
N ILE A 250 4.11 18.24 -15.26
CA ILE A 250 4.43 17.69 -16.57
C ILE A 250 3.54 18.38 -17.60
N LYS A 251 4.14 19.16 -18.50
CA LYS A 251 3.45 19.64 -19.70
C LYS A 251 3.16 18.42 -20.57
N PHE A 252 1.90 18.05 -20.72
CA PHE A 252 1.49 17.12 -21.76
C PHE A 252 1.71 17.80 -23.09
N PRO A 253 2.28 17.14 -24.11
CA PRO A 253 2.21 17.66 -25.46
C PRO A 253 0.71 17.82 -25.76
N SER A 254 0.27 19.04 -26.03
CA SER A 254 -1.03 19.25 -26.65
C SER A 254 -1.03 18.37 -27.90
N LYS A 255 -2.10 17.61 -28.12
CA LYS A 255 -2.35 17.08 -29.48
C LYS A 255 -2.20 18.29 -30.38
N LYS A 256 -1.18 18.29 -31.21
CA LYS A 256 -1.15 19.18 -32.35
C LYS A 256 -2.42 18.82 -33.13
N ASP A 257 -3.28 19.78 -33.29
CA ASP A 257 -4.29 19.73 -34.34
C ASP A 257 -3.50 19.40 -35.61
N ASP A 258 -3.78 18.26 -36.19
CA ASP A 258 -3.40 17.95 -37.55
C ASP A 258 -4.23 18.96 -38.36
N ASP A 259 -3.61 20.06 -38.73
CA ASP A 259 -4.08 20.96 -39.78
C ASP A 259 -4.13 20.08 -41.03
N PHE A 260 -5.31 19.67 -41.40
CA PHE A 260 -5.64 19.16 -42.72
C PHE A 260 -5.52 20.35 -43.66
N ASP A 261 -4.38 20.48 -44.34
CA ASP A 261 -4.26 21.31 -45.52
C ASP A 261 -5.13 20.68 -46.64
N GLU A 262 -6.38 21.13 -46.69
CA GLU A 262 -7.21 21.05 -47.91
C GLU A 262 -6.80 22.16 -48.83
N ASP A 263 -5.81 21.96 -49.67
CA ASP A 263 -5.60 22.76 -50.87
C ASP A 263 -4.78 21.92 -51.87
N GLU A 264 -5.45 21.08 -52.65
CA GLU A 264 -5.04 20.72 -54.01
C GLU A 264 -6.21 20.95 -54.92
N GLU A 265 -6.19 22.18 -55.49
CA GLU A 265 -6.99 22.51 -56.68
C GLU A 265 -6.59 21.60 -57.84
N LEU A 266 -7.59 21.00 -58.45
CA LEU A 266 -7.53 20.32 -59.74
C LEU A 266 -7.61 21.36 -60.84
N ASP A 267 -6.57 21.43 -61.70
CA ASP A 267 -6.66 21.81 -63.13
C ASP A 267 -6.58 20.56 -64.01
#